data_f18d2f3bcdc69bfbb2834bec5b62c81b
#
_entry.id   f18d2f3bcdc69bfbb2834bec5b62c81b
#
_cell.length_a   1.000
_cell.length_b   1.000
_cell.length_c   1.000
_cell.angle_alpha   90.00
_cell.angle_beta   90.00
_cell.angle_gamma   90.00
#
_symmetry.space_group_name_H-M   'P 1'
#
loop_
_entity.id
_entity.type
_entity.pdbx_description
1 polymer ?
#
loop_
_entity_poly.entity_id
_entity_poly.type
_entity_poly.pdbx_seq_one_letter_code
_entity_poly.pdbx_strand_id
1 'polypeptide(L)'
;MNYKIFVVFLFILFSFTLSSQSSVAQEESVGIEVDFYEKEFWAGMESFQKETYFETVSFLAPVLEAWSISPENHHHLGTAAKVYGLALIKSGRQKEAVQAVASFHEKGILDEEGLYNCGLVALQAGDFQLAYQVFSGAASSLENPSFDFYYLAAISAFNLGKWQDAEVFFKKSLSQQRPVRETMEAAKKAFFQNYYLGLSQFRQGKLESSYATLEPLCQLNGGAVQSASFAVEGRQAQAIALHCALQLYFKTEATSWWKKGAVLAQSLVDTAESATQKQEAVLLAAKIYGDGGQYQQALELLSPYAQGRDALSLSCRFLRCELLTSLGKLEEAIQAYGELAEICGTFPAGAQSREVVALGDRSAYRQGELLYSLGKNREAALAFALYRRHYPAGSYRDAALYFNGEALEKEGETHQGILQHETLLKQHPSSPYVFSSMVALVDLYKKTEEYDRGLAVGNHILSQFPQQAQEVNIQGKMVELRLLAQGMELNHASLLAEFQQAGKTGTVAGRRLGLELAHFYVNAFDGTAEGEELLLQILEECGAGEEAVAAGATSLLGDLYRGQNRYQEAAGYFLQAAQSYLAMGNLQEEAASALYRGAESFDAAGMTADSRAVAHRLVALFPKSPWTRAVKIFL
;
A
#
# COMPACT_ATOMS: atom_id res chain seq x y z
N MET A 1 5.51 3.13 -5.79
CA MET A 1 5.84 4.55 -5.69
C MET A 1 5.66 5.19 -7.07
N ASN A 2 4.46 5.77 -7.31
CA ASN A 2 4.20 6.53 -8.54
C ASN A 2 4.70 7.95 -8.31
N TYR A 3 5.96 8.20 -8.62
CA TYR A 3 6.45 9.56 -8.76
C TYR A 3 5.82 10.14 -10.02
N LYS A 4 4.79 11.00 -9.84
CA LYS A 4 4.48 12.00 -10.86
C LYS A 4 5.76 12.81 -11.01
N ILE A 5 6.40 12.66 -12.14
CA ILE A 5 7.55 13.45 -12.54
C ILE A 5 7.04 14.90 -12.57
N PHE A 6 7.38 15.66 -11.54
CA PHE A 6 7.28 17.10 -11.60
C PHE A 6 8.25 17.52 -12.69
N VAL A 7 7.69 17.94 -13.81
CA VAL A 7 8.43 18.68 -14.82
C VAL A 7 8.86 19.97 -14.13
N VAL A 8 10.06 19.96 -13.57
CA VAL A 8 10.72 21.20 -13.19
C VAL A 8 10.98 21.93 -14.50
N PHE A 9 10.10 22.84 -14.83
CA PHE A 9 10.36 23.83 -15.87
C PHE A 9 11.59 24.61 -15.43
N LEU A 10 12.74 24.17 -15.92
CA LEU A 10 13.92 25.00 -15.91
C LEU A 10 13.59 26.19 -16.81
N PHE A 11 13.07 27.25 -16.18
CA PHE A 11 13.11 28.57 -16.77
C PHE A 11 14.58 28.95 -16.91
N ILE A 12 15.22 28.50 -17.98
CA ILE A 12 16.40 29.18 -18.48
C ILE A 12 15.86 30.47 -19.06
N LEU A 13 15.71 31.46 -18.19
CA LEU A 13 15.64 32.86 -18.62
C LEU A 13 16.98 33.19 -19.26
N PHE A 14 17.16 32.83 -20.52
CA PHE A 14 18.10 33.50 -21.35
C PHE A 14 17.56 34.90 -21.56
N SER A 15 18.01 35.84 -20.72
CA SER A 15 18.01 37.24 -21.06
C SER A 15 18.92 37.41 -22.29
N PHE A 16 18.33 37.33 -23.47
CA PHE A 16 18.97 37.80 -24.68
C PHE A 16 19.09 39.32 -24.55
N THR A 17 20.23 39.79 -24.08
CA THR A 17 20.71 41.10 -24.46
C THR A 17 21.08 41.01 -25.96
N LEU A 18 20.13 41.33 -26.80
CA LEU A 18 20.43 41.76 -28.17
C LEU A 18 21.28 43.01 -28.00
N SER A 19 22.61 42.84 -28.12
CA SER A 19 23.49 43.96 -28.34
C SER A 19 23.13 44.55 -29.72
N SER A 20 22.31 45.60 -29.67
CA SER A 20 22.09 46.45 -30.83
C SER A 20 23.38 47.20 -31.12
N GLN A 21 24.27 46.61 -31.89
CA GLN A 21 25.24 47.38 -32.65
C GLN A 21 24.52 47.91 -33.89
N SER A 22 23.90 49.06 -33.72
CA SER A 22 23.56 49.92 -34.86
C SER A 22 24.85 50.54 -35.40
N SER A 23 25.53 49.85 -36.30
CA SER A 23 26.43 50.51 -37.24
C SER A 23 25.57 50.95 -38.44
N VAL A 24 25.14 52.20 -38.40
CA VAL A 24 24.67 52.90 -39.60
C VAL A 24 25.88 53.11 -40.50
N ALA A 25 26.14 52.17 -41.40
CA ALA A 25 26.95 52.40 -42.56
C ALA A 25 25.99 52.96 -43.64
N GLN A 26 26.22 54.23 -44.03
CA GLN A 26 25.72 54.75 -45.27
C GLN A 26 26.38 53.92 -46.36
N GLU A 27 25.64 53.05 -47.05
CA GLU A 27 26.03 52.47 -48.33
C GLU A 27 25.09 52.95 -49.43
N GLU A 28 25.73 53.30 -50.47
CA GLU A 28 25.18 53.82 -51.74
C GLU A 28 24.14 52.86 -52.33
N SER A 29 23.09 53.43 -52.89
CA SER A 29 21.98 52.80 -53.58
C SER A 29 22.44 51.90 -54.76
N VAL A 30 22.64 50.61 -54.47
CA VAL A 30 22.44 49.56 -55.44
C VAL A 30 21.05 48.99 -55.16
N GLY A 31 20.13 49.08 -56.14
CA GLY A 31 18.77 48.61 -56.03
C GLY A 31 18.73 47.07 -55.83
N ILE A 32 18.81 46.64 -54.62
CA ILE A 32 18.49 45.26 -54.19
C ILE A 32 16.95 45.23 -53.99
N GLU A 33 16.26 44.48 -54.85
CA GLU A 33 14.87 44.05 -54.48
C GLU A 33 14.97 43.36 -53.15
N VAL A 34 14.63 44.07 -52.10
CA VAL A 34 14.51 43.47 -50.76
C VAL A 34 13.43 42.42 -50.88
N ASP A 35 13.83 41.15 -50.64
CA ASP A 35 12.92 40.02 -50.69
C ASP A 35 11.68 40.36 -49.85
N PHE A 36 10.49 40.22 -50.44
CA PHE A 36 9.21 40.47 -49.75
C PHE A 36 9.16 39.69 -48.42
N TYR A 37 9.64 38.48 -48.42
CA TYR A 37 9.65 37.61 -47.23
C TYR A 37 10.64 38.07 -46.14
N GLU A 38 11.67 38.81 -46.45
CA GLU A 38 12.58 39.40 -45.47
C GLU A 38 11.88 40.51 -44.67
N LYS A 39 11.02 41.28 -45.27
CA LYS A 39 10.17 42.27 -44.58
C LYS A 39 9.16 41.58 -43.64
N GLU A 40 8.50 40.53 -44.11
CA GLU A 40 7.57 39.73 -43.31
C GLU A 40 8.29 39.04 -42.16
N PHE A 41 9.54 38.57 -42.36
CA PHE A 41 10.36 38.01 -41.29
C PHE A 41 10.59 39.04 -40.19
N TRP A 42 11.06 40.23 -40.53
CA TRP A 42 11.31 41.27 -39.53
C TRP A 42 10.03 41.74 -38.83
N ALA A 43 8.91 41.83 -39.54
CA ALA A 43 7.61 42.12 -38.95
C ALA A 43 7.18 41.03 -37.95
N GLY A 44 7.42 39.77 -38.29
CA GLY A 44 7.17 38.65 -37.38
C GLY A 44 8.05 38.70 -36.14
N MET A 45 9.33 39.06 -36.28
CA MET A 45 10.24 39.22 -35.13
C MET A 45 9.81 40.37 -34.21
N GLU A 46 9.38 41.50 -34.78
CA GLU A 46 8.87 42.64 -34.02
C GLU A 46 7.57 42.30 -33.29
N SER A 47 6.65 41.60 -33.96
CA SER A 47 5.41 41.11 -33.35
C SER A 47 5.67 40.14 -32.20
N PHE A 48 6.68 39.27 -32.32
CA PHE A 48 7.06 38.37 -31.22
C PHE A 48 7.61 39.15 -30.02
N GLN A 49 8.42 40.18 -30.24
CA GLN A 49 8.92 41.05 -29.17
C GLN A 49 7.78 41.83 -28.47
N LYS A 50 6.73 42.17 -29.19
CA LYS A 50 5.51 42.83 -28.68
C LYS A 50 4.52 41.83 -28.05
N GLU A 51 4.87 40.55 -28.00
CA GLU A 51 4.03 39.44 -27.47
C GLU A 51 2.71 39.25 -28.23
N THR A 52 2.60 39.76 -29.46
CA THR A 52 1.44 39.54 -30.36
C THR A 52 1.62 38.23 -31.14
N TYR A 53 1.54 37.10 -30.45
CA TYR A 53 1.94 35.79 -30.97
C TYR A 53 1.10 35.32 -32.18
N PHE A 54 -0.17 35.67 -32.28
CA PHE A 54 -1.01 35.35 -33.43
C PHE A 54 -0.54 36.06 -34.68
N GLU A 55 -0.14 37.35 -34.58
CA GLU A 55 0.42 38.11 -35.67
C GLU A 55 1.79 37.55 -36.06
N THR A 56 2.62 37.21 -35.10
CA THR A 56 3.92 36.53 -35.35
C THR A 56 3.73 35.29 -36.21
N VAL A 57 2.77 34.42 -35.86
CA VAL A 57 2.47 33.21 -36.66
C VAL A 57 2.00 33.56 -38.04
N SER A 58 1.17 34.60 -38.21
CA SER A 58 0.65 35.06 -39.50
C SER A 58 1.76 35.59 -40.43
N PHE A 59 2.73 36.31 -39.88
CA PHE A 59 3.86 36.83 -40.65
C PHE A 59 4.85 35.73 -41.01
N LEU A 60 5.20 34.86 -40.07
CA LEU A 60 6.27 33.87 -40.26
C LEU A 60 5.85 32.63 -41.06
N ALA A 61 4.57 32.26 -41.11
CA ALA A 61 4.12 31.09 -41.85
C ALA A 61 4.47 31.15 -43.35
N PRO A 62 4.13 32.23 -44.09
CA PRO A 62 4.51 32.34 -45.51
C PRO A 62 6.02 32.47 -45.74
N VAL A 63 6.76 33.09 -44.81
CA VAL A 63 8.22 33.18 -44.85
C VAL A 63 8.84 31.77 -44.79
N LEU A 64 8.40 30.96 -43.86
CA LEU A 64 8.91 29.59 -43.68
C LEU A 64 8.56 28.68 -44.85
N GLU A 65 7.39 28.84 -45.44
CA GLU A 65 7.01 28.11 -46.65
C GLU A 65 7.92 28.46 -47.81
N ALA A 66 8.13 29.75 -48.07
CA ALA A 66 8.97 30.25 -49.16
C ALA A 66 10.46 29.89 -48.99
N TRP A 67 10.99 30.14 -47.79
CA TRP A 67 12.42 29.89 -47.51
C TRP A 67 12.75 28.39 -47.43
N SER A 68 11.79 27.52 -47.18
CA SER A 68 11.97 26.06 -47.20
C SER A 68 12.26 25.51 -48.62
N ILE A 69 12.02 26.27 -49.67
CA ILE A 69 12.25 25.85 -51.05
C ILE A 69 13.75 25.94 -51.42
N SER A 70 14.46 26.97 -50.90
CA SER A 70 15.88 27.17 -51.12
C SER A 70 16.59 27.55 -49.81
N PRO A 71 16.70 26.61 -48.87
CA PRO A 71 17.15 26.90 -47.50
C PRO A 71 18.59 27.44 -47.43
N GLU A 72 19.44 27.11 -48.37
CA GLU A 72 20.84 27.57 -48.48
C GLU A 72 20.98 29.08 -48.70
N ASN A 73 19.91 29.72 -49.20
CA ASN A 73 19.91 31.17 -49.49
C ASN A 73 19.38 32.01 -48.31
N HIS A 74 18.89 31.36 -47.24
CA HIS A 74 18.19 32.07 -46.17
C HIS A 74 18.81 31.80 -44.79
N HIS A 75 19.79 32.59 -44.39
CA HIS A 75 20.53 32.47 -43.12
C HIS A 75 19.64 32.57 -41.86
N HIS A 76 18.45 33.18 -41.99
CA HIS A 76 17.53 33.34 -40.86
C HIS A 76 16.46 32.23 -40.73
N LEU A 77 16.50 31.20 -41.57
CA LEU A 77 15.50 30.15 -41.60
C LEU A 77 15.36 29.45 -40.24
N GLY A 78 16.48 29.10 -39.60
CA GLY A 78 16.47 28.47 -38.26
C GLY A 78 15.87 29.38 -37.19
N THR A 79 16.17 30.69 -37.25
CA THR A 79 15.60 31.69 -36.33
C THR A 79 14.11 31.88 -36.58
N ALA A 80 13.67 31.95 -37.84
CA ALA A 80 12.25 32.04 -38.20
C ALA A 80 11.48 30.81 -37.70
N ALA A 81 12.00 29.61 -37.89
CA ALA A 81 11.42 28.36 -37.42
C ALA A 81 11.27 28.31 -35.88
N LYS A 82 12.29 28.78 -35.16
CA LYS A 82 12.25 28.91 -33.68
C LYS A 82 11.13 29.85 -33.23
N VAL A 83 11.15 31.09 -33.74
CA VAL A 83 10.20 32.13 -33.31
C VAL A 83 8.77 31.74 -33.65
N TYR A 84 8.55 31.15 -34.82
CA TYR A 84 7.27 30.60 -35.24
C TYR A 84 6.78 29.52 -34.28
N GLY A 85 7.62 28.53 -33.96
CA GLY A 85 7.30 27.45 -33.02
C GLY A 85 7.01 27.97 -31.62
N LEU A 86 7.81 28.92 -31.11
CA LEU A 86 7.59 29.57 -29.84
C LEU A 86 6.28 30.36 -29.80
N ALA A 87 5.94 31.09 -30.85
CA ALA A 87 4.69 31.84 -30.96
C ALA A 87 3.49 30.91 -30.97
N LEU A 88 3.57 29.77 -31.64
CA LEU A 88 2.54 28.72 -31.57
C LEU A 88 2.36 28.18 -30.14
N ILE A 89 3.44 27.90 -29.42
CA ILE A 89 3.35 27.45 -28.01
C ILE A 89 2.71 28.52 -27.13
N LYS A 90 3.17 29.76 -27.24
CA LYS A 90 2.66 30.90 -26.45
C LYS A 90 1.19 31.24 -26.74
N SER A 91 0.74 30.98 -27.98
CA SER A 91 -0.67 31.08 -28.35
C SER A 91 -1.52 29.85 -28.02
N GLY A 92 -0.97 28.85 -27.32
CA GLY A 92 -1.68 27.61 -26.90
C GLY A 92 -1.80 26.54 -28.00
N ARG A 93 -1.13 26.72 -29.18
CA ARG A 93 -1.19 25.83 -30.35
C ARG A 93 -0.04 24.82 -30.34
N GLN A 94 0.19 24.14 -29.22
CA GLN A 94 1.33 23.23 -29.01
C GLN A 94 1.42 22.11 -30.05
N LYS A 95 0.30 21.52 -30.47
CA LYS A 95 0.29 20.45 -31.49
C LYS A 95 0.80 20.94 -32.84
N GLU A 96 0.45 22.13 -33.22
CA GLU A 96 0.89 22.72 -34.48
C GLU A 96 2.37 23.10 -34.43
N ALA A 97 2.87 23.55 -33.26
CA ALA A 97 4.30 23.79 -33.07
C ALA A 97 5.12 22.50 -33.27
N VAL A 98 4.67 21.38 -32.69
CA VAL A 98 5.31 20.07 -32.85
C VAL A 98 5.29 19.62 -34.31
N GLN A 99 4.16 19.75 -35.00
CA GLN A 99 4.04 19.39 -36.43
C GLN A 99 4.95 20.21 -37.34
N ALA A 100 5.04 21.51 -37.08
CA ALA A 100 5.92 22.40 -37.86
C ALA A 100 7.39 22.01 -37.68
N VAL A 101 7.84 21.81 -36.44
CA VAL A 101 9.22 21.39 -36.13
C VAL A 101 9.55 20.03 -36.74
N ALA A 102 8.61 19.05 -36.62
CA ALA A 102 8.77 17.73 -37.23
C ALA A 102 8.96 17.83 -38.76
N SER A 103 8.14 18.65 -39.43
CA SER A 103 8.25 18.89 -40.89
C SER A 103 9.58 19.52 -41.29
N PHE A 104 10.08 20.48 -40.53
CA PHE A 104 11.40 21.09 -40.82
C PHE A 104 12.54 20.10 -40.62
N HIS A 105 12.46 19.28 -39.57
CA HIS A 105 13.46 18.25 -39.31
C HIS A 105 13.46 17.15 -40.40
N GLU A 106 12.29 16.65 -40.77
CA GLU A 106 12.15 15.62 -41.82
C GLU A 106 12.65 16.08 -43.18
N LYS A 107 12.46 17.34 -43.52
CA LYS A 107 12.97 17.92 -44.78
C LYS A 107 14.48 18.07 -44.79
N GLY A 108 15.15 18.01 -43.64
CA GLY A 108 16.61 18.16 -43.54
C GLY A 108 17.14 19.53 -43.97
N ILE A 109 16.32 20.58 -43.91
CA ILE A 109 16.61 21.91 -44.42
C ILE A 109 17.25 22.84 -43.39
N LEU A 110 17.45 22.38 -42.15
CA LEU A 110 17.95 23.21 -41.07
C LEU A 110 19.47 23.02 -40.89
N ASP A 111 20.17 24.13 -40.76
CA ASP A 111 21.56 24.18 -40.31
C ASP A 111 21.67 23.82 -38.80
N GLU A 112 22.88 23.87 -38.24
CA GLU A 112 23.14 23.55 -36.83
C GLU A 112 22.30 24.42 -35.87
N GLU A 113 22.19 25.73 -36.14
CA GLU A 113 21.40 26.65 -35.34
C GLU A 113 19.90 26.33 -35.45
N GLY A 114 19.41 26.05 -36.64
CA GLY A 114 18.03 25.64 -36.89
C GLY A 114 17.66 24.34 -36.17
N LEU A 115 18.53 23.33 -36.24
CA LEU A 115 18.35 22.08 -35.51
C LEU A 115 18.29 22.29 -33.98
N TYR A 116 19.21 23.11 -33.45
CA TYR A 116 19.22 23.47 -32.04
C TYR A 116 17.90 24.15 -31.61
N ASN A 117 17.47 25.15 -32.37
CA ASN A 117 16.28 25.93 -32.12
C ASN A 117 15.00 25.07 -32.20
N CYS A 118 14.87 24.24 -33.22
CA CYS A 118 13.75 23.33 -33.39
C CYS A 118 13.66 22.29 -32.28
N GLY A 119 14.79 21.72 -31.85
CA GLY A 119 14.85 20.83 -30.73
C GLY A 119 14.38 21.49 -29.41
N LEU A 120 14.73 22.77 -29.18
CA LEU A 120 14.25 23.55 -28.05
C LEU A 120 12.73 23.77 -28.08
N VAL A 121 12.16 24.05 -29.25
CA VAL A 121 10.71 24.20 -29.44
C VAL A 121 10.00 22.87 -29.07
N ALA A 122 10.51 21.74 -29.56
CA ALA A 122 9.98 20.43 -29.25
C ALA A 122 10.03 20.15 -27.72
N LEU A 123 11.15 20.50 -27.06
CA LEU A 123 11.26 20.37 -25.58
C LEU A 123 10.24 21.23 -24.85
N GLN A 124 10.06 22.48 -25.26
CA GLN A 124 9.10 23.39 -24.63
C GLN A 124 7.65 22.99 -24.88
N ALA A 125 7.37 22.36 -26.02
CA ALA A 125 6.07 21.77 -26.32
C ALA A 125 5.80 20.46 -25.51
N GLY A 126 6.83 19.92 -24.86
CA GLY A 126 6.75 18.65 -24.13
C GLY A 126 6.85 17.41 -25.01
N ASP A 127 7.17 17.57 -26.30
CA ASP A 127 7.42 16.44 -27.20
C ASP A 127 8.88 15.98 -27.09
N PHE A 128 9.14 15.18 -26.05
CA PHE A 128 10.47 14.64 -25.78
C PHE A 128 10.94 13.66 -26.87
N GLN A 129 10.01 13.02 -27.59
CA GLN A 129 10.36 12.09 -28.66
C GLN A 129 10.95 12.83 -29.83
N LEU A 130 10.30 13.89 -30.29
CA LEU A 130 10.81 14.72 -31.37
C LEU A 130 12.11 15.44 -30.96
N ALA A 131 12.15 16.01 -29.74
CA ALA A 131 13.37 16.64 -29.23
C ALA A 131 14.56 15.65 -29.20
N TYR A 132 14.31 14.41 -28.77
CA TYR A 132 15.33 13.36 -28.78
C TYR A 132 15.82 13.05 -30.21
N GLN A 133 14.92 12.90 -31.16
CA GLN A 133 15.28 12.65 -32.58
C GLN A 133 16.14 13.77 -33.14
N VAL A 134 15.75 15.03 -32.95
CA VAL A 134 16.47 16.20 -33.44
C VAL A 134 17.86 16.29 -32.80
N PHE A 135 17.96 16.26 -31.48
CA PHE A 135 19.23 16.45 -30.79
C PHE A 135 20.19 15.26 -30.94
N SER A 136 19.68 14.02 -30.88
CA SER A 136 20.52 12.83 -31.06
C SER A 136 20.96 12.67 -32.52
N GLY A 137 20.10 13.04 -33.45
CA GLY A 137 20.42 13.10 -34.88
C GLY A 137 21.55 14.12 -35.16
N ALA A 138 21.39 15.35 -34.67
CA ALA A 138 22.41 16.39 -34.78
C ALA A 138 23.73 15.99 -34.09
N ALA A 139 23.66 15.41 -32.88
CA ALA A 139 24.84 14.91 -32.16
C ALA A 139 25.57 13.77 -32.87
N SER A 140 24.95 13.12 -33.87
CA SER A 140 25.51 12.01 -34.62
C SER A 140 25.96 12.43 -36.03
N SER A 141 25.32 13.44 -36.63
CA SER A 141 25.54 13.87 -38.03
C SER A 141 26.51 15.05 -38.15
N LEU A 142 26.61 15.91 -37.14
CA LEU A 142 27.52 17.04 -37.15
C LEU A 142 28.96 16.56 -36.91
N GLU A 143 29.91 17.17 -37.61
CA GLU A 143 31.34 16.84 -37.52
C GLU A 143 31.90 17.14 -36.12
N ASN A 144 31.49 18.27 -35.52
CA ASN A 144 31.89 18.70 -34.18
C ASN A 144 30.67 19.25 -33.40
N PRO A 145 29.72 18.41 -32.99
CA PRO A 145 28.52 18.89 -32.32
C PRO A 145 28.89 19.56 -30.99
N SER A 146 28.24 20.66 -30.68
CA SER A 146 28.46 21.36 -29.41
C SER A 146 28.01 20.48 -28.24
N PHE A 147 28.60 20.71 -27.07
CA PHE A 147 28.21 19.96 -25.87
C PHE A 147 26.72 20.11 -25.50
N ASP A 148 26.05 21.17 -25.96
CA ASP A 148 24.63 21.41 -25.72
C ASP A 148 23.75 20.40 -26.45
N PHE A 149 24.10 19.96 -27.67
CA PHE A 149 23.37 18.88 -28.35
C PHE A 149 23.38 17.59 -27.54
N TYR A 150 24.53 17.21 -26.98
CA TYR A 150 24.61 16.03 -26.11
C TYR A 150 23.81 16.22 -24.84
N TYR A 151 23.85 17.40 -24.23
CA TYR A 151 23.10 17.69 -22.99
C TYR A 151 21.57 17.61 -23.22
N LEU A 152 21.10 18.26 -24.31
CA LEU A 152 19.67 18.30 -24.62
C LEU A 152 19.15 16.94 -25.14
N ALA A 153 19.97 16.20 -25.88
CA ALA A 153 19.67 14.81 -26.22
C ALA A 153 19.54 13.93 -24.95
N ALA A 154 20.43 14.11 -23.96
CA ALA A 154 20.39 13.40 -22.71
C ALA A 154 19.13 13.72 -21.88
N ILE A 155 18.76 15.01 -21.80
CA ILE A 155 17.52 15.43 -21.11
C ILE A 155 16.28 14.84 -21.80
N SER A 156 16.25 14.87 -23.13
CA SER A 156 15.14 14.29 -23.91
C SER A 156 15.05 12.77 -23.71
N ALA A 157 16.17 12.06 -23.79
CA ALA A 157 16.25 10.63 -23.51
C ALA A 157 15.81 10.28 -22.07
N PHE A 158 16.22 11.09 -21.10
CA PHE A 158 15.83 10.93 -19.70
C PHE A 158 14.31 11.02 -19.53
N ASN A 159 13.67 12.02 -20.10
CA ASN A 159 12.22 12.19 -20.02
C ASN A 159 11.44 11.09 -20.76
N LEU A 160 12.03 10.45 -21.76
CA LEU A 160 11.48 9.27 -22.45
C LEU A 160 11.70 7.96 -21.70
N GLY A 161 12.44 7.96 -20.60
CA GLY A 161 12.82 6.74 -19.89
C GLY A 161 13.91 5.92 -20.60
N LYS A 162 14.59 6.47 -21.60
CA LYS A 162 15.73 5.85 -22.30
C LYS A 162 17.01 6.05 -21.49
N TRP A 163 17.06 5.40 -20.32
CA TRP A 163 18.11 5.65 -19.32
C TRP A 163 19.54 5.41 -19.83
N GLN A 164 19.70 4.40 -20.69
CA GLN A 164 21.01 4.06 -21.25
C GLN A 164 21.52 5.14 -22.21
N ASP A 165 20.64 5.64 -23.10
CA ASP A 165 20.97 6.72 -24.00
C ASP A 165 21.27 8.02 -23.25
N ALA A 166 20.43 8.32 -22.22
CA ALA A 166 20.64 9.46 -21.35
C ALA A 166 22.02 9.42 -20.69
N GLU A 167 22.43 8.27 -20.14
CA GLU A 167 23.75 8.10 -19.54
C GLU A 167 24.88 8.34 -20.55
N VAL A 168 24.76 7.79 -21.74
CA VAL A 168 25.77 7.95 -22.80
C VAL A 168 25.91 9.44 -23.19
N PHE A 169 24.80 10.11 -23.43
CA PHE A 169 24.79 11.49 -23.83
C PHE A 169 25.24 12.44 -22.70
N PHE A 170 24.86 12.21 -21.43
CA PHE A 170 25.40 13.01 -20.33
C PHE A 170 26.90 12.84 -20.16
N LYS A 171 27.44 11.63 -20.28
CA LYS A 171 28.90 11.41 -20.25
C LYS A 171 29.64 12.12 -21.39
N LYS A 172 29.10 12.07 -22.61
CA LYS A 172 29.67 12.80 -23.75
C LYS A 172 29.64 14.31 -23.52
N SER A 173 28.53 14.85 -23.05
CA SER A 173 28.39 16.27 -22.72
C SER A 173 29.41 16.71 -21.67
N LEU A 174 29.59 15.93 -20.59
CA LEU A 174 30.57 16.22 -19.55
C LEU A 174 32.02 16.15 -20.06
N SER A 175 32.35 15.21 -20.97
CA SER A 175 33.70 15.07 -21.50
C SER A 175 34.10 16.21 -22.45
N GLN A 176 33.15 16.90 -23.05
CA GLN A 176 33.39 18.03 -23.97
C GLN A 176 33.34 19.40 -23.27
N GLN A 177 32.94 19.42 -22.00
CA GLN A 177 32.86 20.65 -21.24
C GLN A 177 34.28 21.22 -21.04
N ARG A 178 34.62 22.32 -21.73
CA ARG A 178 35.87 23.02 -21.46
C ARG A 178 35.82 23.67 -20.10
N PRO A 179 36.93 23.76 -19.34
CA PRO A 179 36.98 24.50 -18.11
C PRO A 179 36.73 25.99 -18.40
N VAL A 180 35.47 26.37 -18.42
CA VAL A 180 35.08 27.79 -18.51
C VAL A 180 35.22 28.38 -17.12
N ARG A 181 35.63 29.66 -17.01
CA ARG A 181 35.67 30.42 -15.76
C ARG A 181 34.45 30.06 -14.89
N GLU A 182 34.70 29.86 -13.61
CA GLU A 182 33.69 29.48 -12.59
C GLU A 182 32.56 30.52 -12.53
N THR A 183 31.63 30.46 -13.45
CA THR A 183 30.38 31.21 -13.36
C THR A 183 29.36 30.36 -12.63
N MET A 184 28.49 31.02 -11.85
CA MET A 184 27.38 30.37 -11.15
C MET A 184 26.53 29.50 -12.09
N GLU A 185 26.36 29.92 -13.33
CA GLU A 185 25.57 29.24 -14.34
C GLU A 185 26.25 27.96 -14.86
N ALA A 186 27.57 27.99 -15.04
CA ALA A 186 28.34 26.79 -15.41
C ALA A 186 28.30 25.75 -14.26
N ALA A 187 28.43 26.19 -13.02
CA ALA A 187 28.30 25.32 -11.87
C ALA A 187 26.91 24.71 -11.77
N LYS A 188 25.87 25.49 -12.05
CA LYS A 188 24.48 25.03 -12.10
C LYS A 188 24.28 23.95 -13.17
N LYS A 189 24.77 24.17 -14.35
CA LYS A 189 24.66 23.22 -15.46
C LYS A 189 25.39 21.92 -15.13
N ALA A 190 26.60 21.99 -14.61
CA ALA A 190 27.38 20.81 -14.19
C ALA A 190 26.69 20.03 -13.07
N PHE A 191 26.06 20.72 -12.11
CA PHE A 191 25.27 20.06 -11.06
C PHE A 191 24.14 19.24 -11.65
N PHE A 192 23.29 19.84 -12.51
CA PHE A 192 22.16 19.14 -13.11
C PHE A 192 22.58 18.00 -14.04
N GLN A 193 23.67 18.17 -14.79
CA GLN A 193 24.20 17.08 -15.62
C GLN A 193 24.57 15.85 -14.78
N ASN A 194 25.33 16.05 -13.71
CA ASN A 194 25.71 14.95 -12.81
C ASN A 194 24.50 14.39 -12.06
N TYR A 195 23.55 15.23 -11.65
CA TYR A 195 22.32 14.78 -11.02
C TYR A 195 21.51 13.84 -11.91
N TYR A 196 21.21 14.25 -13.14
CA TYR A 196 20.46 13.41 -14.08
C TYR A 196 21.26 12.20 -14.58
N LEU A 197 22.58 12.30 -14.67
CA LEU A 197 23.45 11.16 -14.95
C LEU A 197 23.34 10.12 -13.83
N GLY A 198 23.47 10.54 -12.58
CA GLY A 198 23.34 9.66 -11.43
C GLY A 198 21.95 9.01 -11.34
N LEU A 199 20.88 9.79 -11.63
CA LEU A 199 19.53 9.26 -11.74
C LEU A 199 19.40 8.20 -12.86
N SER A 200 19.96 8.47 -14.04
CA SER A 200 19.92 7.53 -15.17
C SER A 200 20.60 6.20 -14.82
N GLN A 201 21.74 6.27 -14.14
CA GLN A 201 22.46 5.10 -13.64
C GLN A 201 21.66 4.35 -12.57
N PHE A 202 21.02 5.08 -11.65
CA PHE A 202 20.14 4.51 -10.65
C PHE A 202 18.98 3.73 -11.29
N ARG A 203 18.31 4.33 -12.28
CA ARG A 203 17.21 3.69 -13.01
C ARG A 203 17.61 2.43 -13.78
N GLN A 204 18.88 2.30 -14.14
CA GLN A 204 19.46 1.10 -14.75
C GLN A 204 19.93 0.06 -13.73
N GLY A 205 19.85 0.33 -12.44
CA GLY A 205 20.39 -0.53 -11.39
C GLY A 205 21.92 -0.49 -11.25
N LYS A 206 22.60 0.48 -11.87
CA LYS A 206 24.05 0.70 -11.78
C LYS A 206 24.39 1.47 -10.50
N LEU A 207 24.19 0.81 -9.34
CA LEU A 207 24.19 1.46 -8.02
C LEU A 207 25.53 2.12 -7.67
N GLU A 208 26.65 1.41 -7.91
CA GLU A 208 28.00 1.95 -7.63
C GLU A 208 28.30 3.19 -8.45
N SER A 209 27.99 3.15 -9.75
CA SER A 209 28.19 4.29 -10.65
C SER A 209 27.29 5.47 -10.26
N SER A 210 26.02 5.19 -9.92
CA SER A 210 25.09 6.20 -9.46
C SER A 210 25.58 6.86 -8.17
N TYR A 211 26.01 6.06 -7.19
CA TYR A 211 26.57 6.57 -5.94
C TYR A 211 27.79 7.47 -6.20
N ALA A 212 28.75 6.98 -6.98
CA ALA A 212 29.97 7.73 -7.30
C ALA A 212 29.71 9.05 -8.04
N THR A 213 28.64 9.11 -8.84
CA THR A 213 28.23 10.33 -9.55
C THR A 213 27.51 11.33 -8.64
N LEU A 214 26.68 10.82 -7.68
CA LEU A 214 25.85 11.67 -6.82
C LEU A 214 26.55 12.11 -5.53
N GLU A 215 27.49 11.32 -4.98
CA GLU A 215 28.20 11.64 -3.73
C GLU A 215 28.86 13.02 -3.73
N PRO A 216 29.58 13.45 -4.79
CA PRO A 216 30.17 14.79 -4.83
C PRO A 216 29.14 15.91 -4.74
N LEU A 217 27.92 15.69 -5.27
CA LEU A 217 26.82 16.67 -5.21
C LEU A 217 26.28 16.83 -3.80
N CYS A 218 26.39 15.77 -2.98
CA CYS A 218 25.96 15.77 -1.58
C CYS A 218 26.88 16.62 -0.67
N GLN A 219 28.15 16.77 -1.03
CA GLN A 219 29.15 17.51 -0.26
C GLN A 219 29.13 19.02 -0.55
N LEU A 220 28.52 19.45 -1.65
CA LEU A 220 28.45 20.87 -2.05
C LEU A 220 27.57 21.74 -1.12
N ASN A 221 26.83 21.13 -0.20
CA ASN A 221 25.95 21.84 0.74
C ASN A 221 26.73 22.61 1.87
N GLY A 222 28.05 22.49 1.96
CA GLY A 222 28.87 23.15 3.00
C GLY A 222 29.69 24.36 2.57
N GLY A 223 29.67 24.75 1.30
CA GLY A 223 30.47 25.85 0.76
C GLY A 223 29.67 26.72 -0.22
N ALA A 224 30.25 27.81 -0.70
CA ALA A 224 29.74 28.96 -1.46
C ALA A 224 28.60 28.78 -2.51
N VAL A 225 27.97 27.61 -2.60
CA VAL A 225 26.82 27.28 -3.46
C VAL A 225 25.52 27.12 -2.67
N GLN A 226 25.41 27.82 -1.53
CA GLN A 226 24.15 27.97 -0.80
C GLN A 226 23.17 28.92 -1.52
N SER A 227 22.94 28.75 -2.83
CA SER A 227 21.78 29.39 -3.43
C SER A 227 20.59 28.44 -3.25
N ALA A 228 19.47 28.97 -2.78
CA ALA A 228 18.18 28.27 -2.65
C ALA A 228 17.76 27.50 -3.93
N SER A 229 18.45 27.72 -5.04
CA SER A 229 18.19 27.14 -6.35
C SER A 229 18.53 25.64 -6.48
N PHE A 230 19.29 25.02 -5.58
CA PHE A 230 19.71 23.60 -5.68
C PHE A 230 19.33 22.76 -4.47
N ALA A 231 18.72 23.36 -3.46
CA ALA A 231 18.46 22.71 -2.19
C ALA A 231 17.53 21.48 -2.33
N VAL A 232 16.61 21.51 -3.28
CA VAL A 232 15.66 20.41 -3.52
C VAL A 232 16.37 19.25 -4.20
N GLU A 233 17.05 19.50 -5.30
CA GLU A 233 17.75 18.48 -6.09
C GLU A 233 18.96 17.93 -5.35
N GLY A 234 19.64 18.75 -4.56
CA GLY A 234 20.72 18.32 -3.69
C GLY A 234 20.24 17.29 -2.65
N ARG A 235 19.11 17.55 -2.00
CA ARG A 235 18.49 16.58 -1.08
C ARG A 235 18.02 15.32 -1.78
N GLN A 236 17.48 15.44 -2.98
CA GLN A 236 17.11 14.26 -3.79
C GLN A 236 18.34 13.43 -4.17
N ALA A 237 19.45 14.07 -4.55
CA ALA A 237 20.71 13.41 -4.82
C ALA A 237 21.22 12.66 -3.59
N GLN A 238 21.18 13.28 -2.41
CA GLN A 238 21.53 12.64 -1.14
C GLN A 238 20.65 11.43 -0.84
N ALA A 239 19.33 11.54 -1.03
CA ALA A 239 18.40 10.44 -0.79
C ALA A 239 18.65 9.26 -1.74
N ILE A 240 18.99 9.52 -3.01
CA ILE A 240 19.29 8.48 -3.98
C ILE A 240 20.65 7.86 -3.72
N ALA A 241 21.69 8.65 -3.44
CA ALA A 241 23.01 8.16 -3.07
C ALA A 241 22.93 7.26 -1.83
N LEU A 242 22.13 7.68 -0.86
CA LEU A 242 21.81 6.90 0.32
C LEU A 242 21.14 5.57 -0.02
N HIS A 243 20.13 5.59 -0.86
CA HIS A 243 19.46 4.36 -1.31
C HIS A 243 20.43 3.41 -2.05
N CYS A 244 21.31 3.95 -2.90
CA CYS A 244 22.36 3.18 -3.56
C CYS A 244 23.30 2.50 -2.55
N ALA A 245 23.76 3.26 -1.55
CA ALA A 245 24.66 2.75 -0.53
C ALA A 245 24.03 1.58 0.27
N LEU A 246 22.75 1.70 0.59
CA LEU A 246 22.00 0.66 1.30
C LEU A 246 21.81 -0.60 0.46
N GLN A 247 21.35 -0.43 -0.79
CA GLN A 247 21.20 -1.60 -1.68
C GLN A 247 22.53 -2.32 -1.92
N LEU A 248 23.63 -1.56 -2.03
CA LEU A 248 24.97 -2.14 -2.13
C LEU A 248 25.38 -2.86 -0.84
N TYR A 249 25.05 -2.31 0.32
CA TYR A 249 25.26 -2.99 1.60
C TYR A 249 24.53 -4.33 1.66
N PHE A 250 23.23 -4.36 1.37
CA PHE A 250 22.44 -5.60 1.37
C PHE A 250 22.90 -6.63 0.32
N LYS A 251 23.42 -6.14 -0.81
CA LYS A 251 23.92 -7.03 -1.88
C LYS A 251 25.31 -7.62 -1.59
N THR A 252 26.17 -6.84 -0.94
CA THR A 252 27.60 -7.19 -0.76
C THR A 252 27.97 -7.48 0.67
N GLU A 253 27.09 -7.18 1.63
CA GLU A 253 27.32 -7.22 3.09
C GLU A 253 28.53 -6.39 3.55
N ALA A 254 29.05 -5.54 2.66
CA ALA A 254 30.23 -4.73 2.97
C ALA A 254 29.86 -3.53 3.85
N THR A 255 30.31 -3.55 5.09
CA THR A 255 30.04 -2.50 6.10
C THR A 255 30.48 -1.09 5.68
N SER A 256 31.38 -0.98 4.71
CA SER A 256 31.78 0.31 4.13
C SER A 256 30.61 1.04 3.46
N TRP A 257 29.71 0.31 2.80
CA TRP A 257 28.52 0.89 2.17
C TRP A 257 27.51 1.36 3.20
N TRP A 258 27.31 0.58 4.27
CA TRP A 258 26.46 1.03 5.36
C TRP A 258 26.97 2.31 6.02
N LYS A 259 28.30 2.41 6.30
CA LYS A 259 28.91 3.63 6.86
C LYS A 259 28.66 4.84 5.96
N LYS A 260 28.85 4.71 4.65
CA LYS A 260 28.55 5.75 3.67
C LYS A 260 27.07 6.17 3.72
N GLY A 261 26.15 5.20 3.80
CA GLY A 261 24.73 5.43 3.97
C GLY A 261 24.40 6.20 5.26
N ALA A 262 24.97 5.79 6.38
CA ALA A 262 24.75 6.44 7.67
C ALA A 262 25.20 7.92 7.69
N VAL A 263 26.33 8.23 7.06
CA VAL A 263 26.82 9.61 6.91
C VAL A 263 25.85 10.46 6.09
N LEU A 264 25.36 9.94 4.96
CA LEU A 264 24.39 10.64 4.11
C LEU A 264 23.04 10.84 4.83
N ALA A 265 22.60 9.84 5.59
CA ALA A 265 21.38 9.92 6.37
C ALA A 265 21.47 11.03 7.44
N GLN A 266 22.57 11.07 8.18
CA GLN A 266 22.81 12.13 9.15
C GLN A 266 22.89 13.52 8.48
N SER A 267 23.57 13.62 7.35
CA SER A 267 23.65 14.88 6.59
C SER A 267 22.27 15.38 6.15
N LEU A 268 21.34 14.49 5.76
CA LEU A 268 19.96 14.89 5.44
C LEU A 268 19.22 15.48 6.65
N VAL A 269 19.46 14.94 7.84
CA VAL A 269 18.87 15.47 9.09
C VAL A 269 19.45 16.85 9.43
N ASP A 270 20.77 17.00 9.27
CA ASP A 270 21.49 18.23 9.65
C ASP A 270 21.22 19.39 8.68
N THR A 271 20.98 19.11 7.40
CA THR A 271 20.73 20.10 6.34
C THR A 271 19.26 20.43 6.12
N ALA A 272 18.36 19.88 6.92
CA ALA A 272 16.93 20.14 6.80
C ALA A 272 16.58 21.58 7.21
N GLU A 273 15.92 22.32 6.34
CA GLU A 273 15.57 23.73 6.52
C GLU A 273 14.24 23.96 7.24
N SER A 274 13.32 22.97 7.16
CA SER A 274 12.02 23.03 7.82
C SER A 274 11.82 21.86 8.78
N ALA A 275 10.90 22.03 9.75
CA ALA A 275 10.53 20.97 10.68
C ALA A 275 10.03 19.71 9.98
N THR A 276 9.23 19.88 8.91
CA THR A 276 8.72 18.77 8.10
C THR A 276 9.83 18.02 7.39
N GLN A 277 10.76 18.75 6.73
CA GLN A 277 11.92 18.14 6.06
C GLN A 277 12.81 17.41 7.04
N LYS A 278 13.00 17.97 8.25
CA LYS A 278 13.79 17.35 9.30
C LYS A 278 13.14 16.04 9.76
N GLN A 279 11.85 16.03 9.91
CA GLN A 279 11.10 14.84 10.30
C GLN A 279 11.15 13.75 9.21
N GLU A 280 11.02 14.11 7.92
CA GLU A 280 11.20 13.19 6.80
C GLU A 280 12.61 12.60 6.76
N ALA A 281 13.63 13.43 6.94
CA ALA A 281 15.02 12.99 6.99
C ALA A 281 15.28 12.06 8.18
N VAL A 282 14.73 12.37 9.34
CA VAL A 282 14.82 11.52 10.54
C VAL A 282 14.14 10.17 10.32
N LEU A 283 12.95 10.16 9.73
CA LEU A 283 12.26 8.91 9.41
C LEU A 283 13.09 8.03 8.47
N LEU A 284 13.67 8.62 7.44
CA LEU A 284 14.55 7.93 6.50
C LEU A 284 15.83 7.43 7.19
N ALA A 285 16.51 8.28 7.96
CA ALA A 285 17.72 7.93 8.68
C ALA A 285 17.47 6.79 9.69
N ALA A 286 16.40 6.87 10.46
CA ALA A 286 16.04 5.83 11.42
C ALA A 286 15.73 4.49 10.75
N LYS A 287 15.08 4.52 9.58
CA LYS A 287 14.87 3.29 8.78
C LYS A 287 16.20 2.65 8.38
N ILE A 288 17.17 3.46 7.99
CA ILE A 288 18.50 3.01 7.58
C ILE A 288 19.27 2.42 8.75
N TYR A 289 19.27 3.10 9.89
CA TYR A 289 19.87 2.55 11.11
C TYR A 289 19.21 1.22 11.50
N GLY A 290 17.87 1.11 11.35
CA GLY A 290 17.13 -0.12 11.56
C GLY A 290 17.55 -1.23 10.60
N ASP A 291 17.59 -0.95 9.30
CA ASP A 291 18.02 -1.91 8.27
C ASP A 291 19.48 -2.36 8.47
N GLY A 292 20.32 -1.52 9.08
CA GLY A 292 21.70 -1.83 9.47
C GLY A 292 21.84 -2.50 10.84
N GLY A 293 20.73 -2.89 11.50
CA GLY A 293 20.75 -3.53 12.82
C GLY A 293 21.00 -2.60 14.00
N GLN A 294 21.09 -1.30 13.78
CA GLN A 294 21.32 -0.31 14.83
C GLN A 294 19.99 0.21 15.40
N TYR A 295 19.17 -0.70 15.87
CA TYR A 295 17.80 -0.45 16.31
C TYR A 295 17.69 0.58 17.44
N GLN A 296 18.62 0.53 18.41
CA GLN A 296 18.60 1.45 19.54
C GLN A 296 18.85 2.89 19.10
N GLN A 297 19.84 3.11 18.22
CA GLN A 297 20.16 4.43 17.67
C GLN A 297 19.00 4.98 16.82
N ALA A 298 18.36 4.11 16.03
CA ALA A 298 17.16 4.45 15.26
C ALA A 298 16.01 4.92 16.18
N LEU A 299 15.79 4.23 17.30
CA LEU A 299 14.76 4.58 18.29
C LEU A 299 15.02 5.95 18.94
N GLU A 300 16.27 6.22 19.34
CA GLU A 300 16.66 7.50 19.93
C GLU A 300 16.43 8.65 18.96
N LEU A 301 16.77 8.46 17.68
CA LEU A 301 16.59 9.45 16.64
C LEU A 301 15.09 9.75 16.38
N LEU A 302 14.22 8.72 16.41
CA LEU A 302 12.78 8.86 16.18
C LEU A 302 12.00 9.46 17.35
N SER A 303 12.49 9.27 18.59
CA SER A 303 11.75 9.56 19.81
C SER A 303 11.10 10.96 19.85
N PRO A 304 11.78 12.05 19.45
CA PRO A 304 11.19 13.40 19.46
C PRO A 304 10.06 13.59 18.43
N TYR A 305 10.01 12.77 17.37
CA TYR A 305 9.14 12.93 16.22
C TYR A 305 7.95 11.97 16.22
N ALA A 306 7.89 11.05 17.17
CA ALA A 306 6.86 10.03 17.28
C ALA A 306 5.68 10.46 18.19
N GLN A 307 5.42 11.74 18.39
CA GLN A 307 4.38 12.21 19.33
C GLN A 307 3.18 12.90 18.68
N GLY A 308 3.31 13.33 17.41
CA GLY A 308 2.23 13.99 16.66
C GLY A 308 1.11 13.04 16.20
N ARG A 309 0.11 13.66 15.56
CA ARG A 309 -1.02 12.94 14.90
C ARG A 309 -1.05 13.15 13.39
N ASP A 310 -0.12 13.92 12.82
CA ASP A 310 0.03 14.05 11.39
C ASP A 310 0.58 12.75 10.76
N ALA A 311 0.39 12.59 9.46
CA ALA A 311 0.75 11.35 8.75
C ALA A 311 2.23 10.97 8.92
N LEU A 312 3.12 11.96 8.98
CA LEU A 312 4.55 11.74 9.14
C LEU A 312 4.90 11.27 10.55
N SER A 313 4.30 11.88 11.58
CA SER A 313 4.44 11.44 12.97
C SER A 313 3.90 10.02 13.18
N LEU A 314 2.78 9.68 12.53
CA LEU A 314 2.23 8.31 12.57
C LEU A 314 3.18 7.32 11.88
N SER A 315 3.84 7.71 10.78
CA SER A 315 4.87 6.90 10.13
C SER A 315 6.09 6.69 11.03
N CYS A 316 6.50 7.70 11.77
CA CYS A 316 7.55 7.59 12.80
C CYS A 316 7.15 6.62 13.93
N ARG A 317 5.90 6.69 14.41
CA ARG A 317 5.37 5.75 15.40
C ARG A 317 5.37 4.32 14.87
N PHE A 318 4.96 4.12 13.63
CA PHE A 318 4.94 2.80 13.01
C PHE A 318 6.35 2.20 12.91
N LEU A 319 7.32 2.99 12.41
CA LEU A 319 8.73 2.55 12.37
C LEU A 319 9.26 2.25 13.77
N ARG A 320 8.88 3.04 14.79
CA ARG A 320 9.23 2.75 16.18
C ARG A 320 8.72 1.38 16.62
N CYS A 321 7.50 1.02 16.26
CA CYS A 321 6.95 -0.30 16.57
C CYS A 321 7.75 -1.43 15.89
N GLU A 322 8.12 -1.26 14.61
CA GLU A 322 8.96 -2.22 13.89
C GLU A 322 10.34 -2.38 14.53
N LEU A 323 10.97 -1.28 14.94
CA LEU A 323 12.27 -1.30 15.63
C LEU A 323 12.21 -1.97 17.01
N LEU A 324 11.16 -1.73 17.79
CA LEU A 324 10.93 -2.42 19.07
C LEU A 324 10.77 -3.92 18.85
N THR A 325 10.05 -4.33 17.81
CA THR A 325 9.89 -5.73 17.43
C THR A 325 11.25 -6.37 17.09
N SER A 326 12.06 -5.66 16.29
CA SER A 326 13.40 -6.12 15.89
C SER A 326 14.40 -6.19 17.06
N LEU A 327 14.23 -5.35 18.07
CA LEU A 327 15.00 -5.41 19.34
C LEU A 327 14.57 -6.54 20.28
N GLY A 328 13.48 -7.26 19.97
CA GLY A 328 12.91 -8.25 20.86
C GLY A 328 12.12 -7.68 22.03
N LYS A 329 11.84 -6.37 22.06
CA LYS A 329 11.02 -5.69 23.07
C LYS A 329 9.53 -5.86 22.71
N LEU A 330 9.08 -7.11 22.71
CA LEU A 330 7.79 -7.49 22.10
C LEU A 330 6.59 -6.91 22.87
N GLU A 331 6.64 -6.83 24.19
CA GLU A 331 5.57 -6.22 25.01
C GLU A 331 5.43 -4.72 24.70
N GLU A 332 6.56 -4.00 24.63
CA GLU A 332 6.56 -2.58 24.27
C GLU A 332 6.03 -2.37 22.83
N ALA A 333 6.39 -3.27 21.91
CA ALA A 333 5.92 -3.23 20.52
C ALA A 333 4.41 -3.46 20.42
N ILE A 334 3.87 -4.46 21.12
CA ILE A 334 2.43 -4.77 21.17
C ILE A 334 1.63 -3.57 21.67
N GLN A 335 2.08 -2.95 22.76
CA GLN A 335 1.43 -1.75 23.29
C GLN A 335 1.49 -0.60 22.26
N ALA A 336 2.67 -0.35 21.68
CA ALA A 336 2.87 0.74 20.73
C ALA A 336 2.04 0.56 19.43
N TYR A 337 1.91 -0.68 18.93
CA TYR A 337 1.04 -1.00 17.80
C TYR A 337 -0.44 -0.77 18.13
N GLY A 338 -0.88 -1.17 19.34
CA GLY A 338 -2.25 -0.94 19.79
C GLY A 338 -2.59 0.55 19.91
N GLU A 339 -1.72 1.34 20.55
CA GLU A 339 -1.87 2.79 20.64
C GLU A 339 -1.94 3.45 19.26
N LEU A 340 -1.09 3.02 18.32
CA LEU A 340 -1.08 3.56 16.96
C LEU A 340 -2.37 3.21 16.21
N ALA A 341 -2.84 1.98 16.33
CA ALA A 341 -4.09 1.55 15.71
C ALA A 341 -5.29 2.34 16.25
N GLU A 342 -5.34 2.57 17.57
CA GLU A 342 -6.37 3.39 18.22
C GLU A 342 -6.32 4.84 17.72
N ILE A 343 -5.14 5.46 17.69
CA ILE A 343 -4.97 6.83 17.18
C ILE A 343 -5.49 6.92 15.74
N CYS A 344 -5.11 5.98 14.87
CA CYS A 344 -5.57 5.95 13.48
C CYS A 344 -7.10 5.76 13.38
N GLY A 345 -7.69 4.98 14.27
CA GLY A 345 -9.14 4.74 14.33
C GLY A 345 -9.96 5.94 14.81
N THR A 346 -9.36 6.89 15.56
CA THR A 346 -10.06 8.08 16.07
C THR A 346 -10.24 9.20 15.03
N PHE A 347 -9.66 9.10 13.85
CA PHE A 347 -9.85 10.10 12.80
C PHE A 347 -11.26 10.01 12.23
N PRO A 348 -11.95 11.16 11.99
CA PRO A 348 -13.29 11.16 11.41
C PRO A 348 -13.33 10.48 10.03
N ALA A 349 -14.39 9.75 9.75
CA ALA A 349 -14.60 9.14 8.44
C ALA A 349 -14.61 10.24 7.36
N GLY A 350 -13.75 10.09 6.34
CA GLY A 350 -13.57 11.07 5.26
C GLY A 350 -12.43 12.09 5.46
N ALA A 351 -11.90 12.26 6.67
CA ALA A 351 -10.71 13.07 6.94
C ALA A 351 -9.41 12.25 6.95
N GLN A 352 -9.52 10.93 6.86
CA GLN A 352 -8.36 10.03 6.85
C GLN A 352 -7.71 10.00 5.47
N SER A 353 -6.42 10.30 5.40
CA SER A 353 -5.65 9.97 4.20
C SER A 353 -5.56 8.44 4.06
N ARG A 354 -5.44 7.93 2.83
CA ARG A 354 -5.24 6.50 2.58
C ARG A 354 -4.04 5.93 3.35
N GLU A 355 -3.03 6.75 3.58
CA GLU A 355 -1.82 6.39 4.33
C GLU A 355 -2.11 6.15 5.81
N VAL A 356 -2.89 7.02 6.45
CA VAL A 356 -3.28 6.87 7.87
C VAL A 356 -4.12 5.61 8.06
N VAL A 357 -5.08 5.34 7.16
CA VAL A 357 -5.87 4.10 7.20
C VAL A 357 -4.97 2.87 7.06
N ALA A 358 -4.03 2.89 6.12
CA ALA A 358 -3.11 1.77 5.90
C ALA A 358 -2.16 1.54 7.09
N LEU A 359 -1.71 2.60 7.76
CA LEU A 359 -0.90 2.48 8.97
C LEU A 359 -1.70 1.87 10.13
N GLY A 360 -2.94 2.30 10.33
CA GLY A 360 -3.81 1.75 11.35
C GLY A 360 -4.17 0.28 11.08
N ASP A 361 -4.55 -0.04 9.84
CA ASP A 361 -4.81 -1.40 9.35
C ASP A 361 -3.63 -2.33 9.66
N ARG A 362 -2.43 -1.96 9.24
CA ARG A 362 -1.23 -2.75 9.48
C ARG A 362 -0.87 -2.85 10.95
N SER A 363 -1.02 -1.77 11.73
CA SER A 363 -0.68 -1.76 13.15
C SER A 363 -1.59 -2.67 13.97
N ALA A 364 -2.91 -2.60 13.74
CA ALA A 364 -3.87 -3.44 14.44
C ALA A 364 -3.65 -4.93 14.13
N TYR A 365 -3.34 -5.27 12.87
CA TYR A 365 -3.01 -6.64 12.50
C TYR A 365 -1.69 -7.11 13.16
N ARG A 366 -0.63 -6.29 13.13
CA ARG A 366 0.67 -6.62 13.73
C ARG A 366 0.59 -6.82 15.24
N GLN A 367 -0.26 -6.08 15.93
CA GLN A 367 -0.54 -6.31 17.35
C GLN A 367 -1.04 -7.73 17.61
N GLY A 368 -2.05 -8.17 16.85
CA GLY A 368 -2.59 -9.52 16.96
C GLY A 368 -1.56 -10.61 16.63
N GLU A 369 -0.79 -10.40 15.57
CA GLU A 369 0.27 -11.33 15.14
C GLU A 369 1.36 -11.51 16.21
N LEU A 370 1.81 -10.43 16.84
CA LEU A 370 2.79 -10.51 17.92
C LEU A 370 2.22 -11.21 19.18
N LEU A 371 0.99 -10.91 19.55
CA LEU A 371 0.32 -11.59 20.65
C LEU A 371 0.22 -13.10 20.41
N TYR A 372 -0.15 -13.48 19.17
CA TYR A 372 -0.22 -14.90 18.78
C TYR A 372 1.17 -15.57 18.81
N SER A 373 2.20 -14.90 18.31
CA SER A 373 3.57 -15.43 18.33
C SER A 373 4.14 -15.65 19.73
N LEU A 374 3.68 -14.86 20.70
CA LEU A 374 4.04 -15.00 22.12
C LEU A 374 3.17 -16.03 22.87
N GLY A 375 2.22 -16.69 22.20
CA GLY A 375 1.30 -17.64 22.81
C GLY A 375 0.23 -16.99 23.69
N LYS A 376 0.05 -15.65 23.62
CA LYS A 376 -1.02 -14.91 24.29
C LYS A 376 -2.32 -15.05 23.48
N ASN A 377 -2.77 -16.29 23.30
CA ASN A 377 -3.79 -16.64 22.31
C ASN A 377 -5.12 -15.92 22.55
N ARG A 378 -5.57 -15.79 23.79
CA ARG A 378 -6.81 -15.08 24.11
C ARG A 378 -6.75 -13.60 23.74
N GLU A 379 -5.62 -12.94 24.04
CA GLU A 379 -5.41 -11.55 23.69
C GLU A 379 -5.28 -11.38 22.17
N ALA A 380 -4.62 -12.34 21.49
CA ALA A 380 -4.52 -12.37 20.05
C ALA A 380 -5.88 -12.50 19.37
N ALA A 381 -6.73 -13.43 19.83
CA ALA A 381 -8.08 -13.61 19.31
C ALA A 381 -8.91 -12.33 19.44
N LEU A 382 -8.83 -11.66 20.59
CA LEU A 382 -9.48 -10.37 20.80
C LEU A 382 -8.94 -9.30 19.84
N ALA A 383 -7.61 -9.20 19.70
CA ALA A 383 -6.98 -8.22 18.81
C ALA A 383 -7.40 -8.42 17.34
N PHE A 384 -7.42 -9.66 16.84
CA PHE A 384 -7.87 -9.95 15.48
C PHE A 384 -9.37 -9.69 15.27
N ALA A 385 -10.19 -9.93 16.27
CA ALA A 385 -11.61 -9.62 16.23
C ALA A 385 -11.85 -8.11 16.17
N LEU A 386 -11.15 -7.32 17.00
CA LEU A 386 -11.18 -5.86 16.98
C LEU A 386 -10.64 -5.31 15.65
N TYR A 387 -9.57 -5.89 15.12
CA TYR A 387 -9.04 -5.56 13.81
C TYR A 387 -10.12 -5.64 12.73
N ARG A 388 -10.83 -6.76 12.61
CA ARG A 388 -11.89 -6.95 11.60
C ARG A 388 -13.05 -5.98 11.75
N ARG A 389 -13.37 -5.60 12.98
CA ARG A 389 -14.43 -4.63 13.28
C ARG A 389 -14.05 -3.21 12.86
N HIS A 390 -12.81 -2.79 13.15
CA HIS A 390 -12.34 -1.43 12.86
C HIS A 390 -11.89 -1.25 11.41
N TYR A 391 -11.41 -2.32 10.77
CA TYR A 391 -10.92 -2.32 9.38
C TYR A 391 -11.71 -3.31 8.50
N PRO A 392 -13.02 -3.03 8.25
CA PRO A 392 -13.88 -3.94 7.47
C PRO A 392 -13.45 -4.11 6.01
N ALA A 393 -12.63 -3.19 5.47
CA ALA A 393 -11.99 -3.27 4.16
C ALA A 393 -10.47 -3.43 4.25
N GLY A 394 -9.95 -3.86 5.41
CA GLY A 394 -8.53 -3.99 5.68
C GLY A 394 -7.85 -5.07 4.84
N SER A 395 -6.55 -4.87 4.60
CA SER A 395 -5.76 -5.73 3.72
C SER A 395 -5.42 -7.10 4.33
N TYR A 396 -5.56 -7.27 5.64
CA TYR A 396 -5.16 -8.48 6.38
C TYR A 396 -6.36 -9.25 6.94
N ARG A 397 -7.57 -9.06 6.38
CA ARG A 397 -8.79 -9.69 6.92
C ARG A 397 -8.76 -11.21 6.88
N ASP A 398 -8.27 -11.77 5.81
CA ASP A 398 -8.12 -13.21 5.64
C ASP A 398 -7.09 -13.78 6.62
N ALA A 399 -5.92 -13.15 6.73
CA ALA A 399 -4.92 -13.51 7.73
C ALA A 399 -5.46 -13.39 9.16
N ALA A 400 -6.18 -12.30 9.48
CA ALA A 400 -6.79 -12.11 10.78
C ALA A 400 -7.86 -13.14 11.10
N LEU A 401 -8.65 -13.60 10.13
CA LEU A 401 -9.59 -14.70 10.30
C LEU A 401 -8.87 -16.02 10.60
N TYR A 402 -7.83 -16.31 9.82
CA TYR A 402 -7.04 -17.53 10.01
C TYR A 402 -6.41 -17.58 11.40
N PHE A 403 -5.61 -16.57 11.77
CA PHE A 403 -4.94 -16.55 13.05
C PHE A 403 -5.89 -16.38 14.26
N ASN A 404 -7.05 -15.77 14.06
CA ASN A 404 -8.09 -15.75 15.08
C ASN A 404 -8.65 -17.17 15.32
N GLY A 405 -8.92 -17.93 14.25
CA GLY A 405 -9.34 -19.32 14.35
C GLY A 405 -8.31 -20.17 15.10
N GLU A 406 -7.05 -20.08 14.74
CA GLU A 406 -5.93 -20.75 15.38
C GLU A 406 -5.79 -20.38 16.89
N ALA A 407 -5.92 -19.08 17.19
CA ALA A 407 -5.81 -18.59 18.56
C ALA A 407 -6.96 -19.10 19.45
N LEU A 408 -8.19 -19.10 18.92
CA LEU A 408 -9.37 -19.63 19.59
C LEU A 408 -9.28 -21.14 19.80
N GLU A 409 -8.77 -21.88 18.82
CA GLU A 409 -8.53 -23.32 18.99
C GLU A 409 -7.58 -23.60 20.15
N LYS A 410 -6.46 -22.86 20.24
CA LYS A 410 -5.47 -23.02 21.33
C LYS A 410 -6.03 -22.65 22.71
N GLU A 411 -7.03 -21.78 22.77
CA GLU A 411 -7.76 -21.45 24.02
C GLU A 411 -8.87 -22.46 24.34
N GLY A 412 -9.12 -23.44 23.47
CA GLY A 412 -10.19 -24.41 23.63
C GLY A 412 -11.58 -23.94 23.17
N GLU A 413 -11.66 -22.75 22.57
CA GLU A 413 -12.88 -22.16 22.01
C GLU A 413 -13.18 -22.74 20.61
N THR A 414 -13.32 -24.07 20.54
CA THR A 414 -13.33 -24.83 19.29
C THR A 414 -14.40 -24.36 18.30
N HIS A 415 -15.65 -24.16 18.78
CA HIS A 415 -16.76 -23.73 17.89
C HIS A 415 -16.52 -22.31 17.32
N GLN A 416 -15.93 -21.41 18.11
CA GLN A 416 -15.58 -20.08 17.63
C GLN A 416 -14.45 -20.16 16.59
N GLY A 417 -13.46 -21.04 16.80
CA GLY A 417 -12.40 -21.33 15.83
C GLY A 417 -12.97 -21.81 14.50
N ILE A 418 -13.90 -22.76 14.53
CA ILE A 418 -14.63 -23.25 13.35
C ILE A 418 -15.26 -22.07 12.59
N LEU A 419 -16.01 -21.23 13.29
CA LEU A 419 -16.69 -20.07 12.69
C LEU A 419 -15.71 -19.13 11.97
N GLN A 420 -14.50 -18.90 12.52
CA GLN A 420 -13.51 -18.05 11.88
C GLN A 420 -13.00 -18.68 10.57
N HIS A 421 -12.64 -19.96 10.59
CA HIS A 421 -12.16 -20.66 9.40
C HIS A 421 -13.25 -20.76 8.32
N GLU A 422 -14.49 -21.08 8.67
CA GLU A 422 -15.61 -21.08 7.73
C GLU A 422 -15.87 -19.70 7.12
N THR A 423 -15.79 -18.65 7.94
CA THR A 423 -15.93 -17.26 7.49
C THR A 423 -14.83 -16.91 6.48
N LEU A 424 -13.60 -17.37 6.71
CA LEU A 424 -12.49 -17.18 5.77
C LEU A 424 -12.81 -17.85 4.42
N LEU A 425 -13.22 -19.12 4.44
CA LEU A 425 -13.54 -19.86 3.21
C LEU A 425 -14.67 -19.19 2.42
N LYS A 426 -15.67 -18.66 3.12
CA LYS A 426 -16.83 -18.01 2.50
C LYS A 426 -16.51 -16.62 1.94
N GLN A 427 -15.78 -15.80 2.72
CA GLN A 427 -15.52 -14.40 2.36
C GLN A 427 -14.26 -14.19 1.53
N HIS A 428 -13.26 -15.07 1.66
CA HIS A 428 -11.94 -14.97 1.03
C HIS A 428 -11.52 -16.27 0.33
N PRO A 429 -12.29 -16.79 -0.65
CA PRO A 429 -12.02 -18.10 -1.28
C PRO A 429 -10.69 -18.17 -2.05
N SER A 430 -10.07 -17.03 -2.36
CA SER A 430 -8.75 -16.95 -3.02
C SER A 430 -7.59 -16.65 -2.06
N SER A 431 -7.84 -16.66 -0.75
CA SER A 431 -6.80 -16.42 0.25
C SER A 431 -5.74 -17.52 0.27
N PRO A 432 -4.46 -17.20 0.51
CA PRO A 432 -3.42 -18.20 0.70
C PRO A 432 -3.68 -19.10 1.92
N TYR A 433 -4.54 -18.68 2.85
CA TYR A 433 -4.90 -19.43 4.05
C TYR A 433 -6.04 -20.43 3.87
N VAL A 434 -6.65 -20.52 2.69
CA VAL A 434 -7.78 -21.43 2.40
C VAL A 434 -7.43 -22.87 2.72
N PHE A 435 -6.33 -23.38 2.19
CA PHE A 435 -5.89 -24.76 2.42
C PHE A 435 -5.67 -25.03 3.92
N SER A 436 -4.90 -24.18 4.60
CA SER A 436 -4.62 -24.34 6.03
C SER A 436 -5.89 -24.26 6.88
N SER A 437 -6.82 -23.37 6.54
CA SER A 437 -8.12 -23.27 7.23
C SER A 437 -8.97 -24.52 7.04
N MET A 438 -8.95 -25.12 5.85
CA MET A 438 -9.67 -26.38 5.60
C MET A 438 -9.06 -27.54 6.39
N VAL A 439 -7.73 -27.61 6.49
CA VAL A 439 -7.04 -28.62 7.31
C VAL A 439 -7.39 -28.47 8.79
N ALA A 440 -7.37 -27.22 9.29
CA ALA A 440 -7.80 -26.93 10.67
C ALA A 440 -9.25 -27.33 10.91
N LEU A 441 -10.16 -27.05 9.98
CA LEU A 441 -11.58 -27.46 10.09
C LEU A 441 -11.76 -28.98 10.19
N VAL A 442 -10.98 -29.77 9.47
CA VAL A 442 -11.03 -31.24 9.59
C VAL A 442 -10.73 -31.68 11.04
N ASP A 443 -9.70 -31.11 11.65
CA ASP A 443 -9.31 -31.42 13.02
C ASP A 443 -10.30 -30.87 14.06
N LEU A 444 -10.83 -29.67 13.82
CA LEU A 444 -11.81 -29.01 14.69
C LEU A 444 -13.16 -29.76 14.68
N TYR A 445 -13.67 -30.16 13.49
CA TYR A 445 -14.88 -30.97 13.38
C TYR A 445 -14.72 -32.35 14.03
N LYS A 446 -13.52 -32.93 14.01
CA LYS A 446 -13.23 -34.13 14.78
C LYS A 446 -13.41 -33.89 16.30
N LYS A 447 -12.90 -32.74 16.83
CA LYS A 447 -13.01 -32.37 18.25
C LYS A 447 -14.45 -32.08 18.69
N THR A 448 -15.29 -31.57 17.77
CA THR A 448 -16.70 -31.26 18.03
C THR A 448 -17.64 -32.40 17.68
N GLU A 449 -17.09 -33.54 17.24
CA GLU A 449 -17.86 -34.73 16.83
C GLU A 449 -18.74 -34.52 15.59
N GLU A 450 -18.47 -33.42 14.83
CA GLU A 450 -19.15 -33.10 13.56
C GLU A 450 -18.46 -33.82 12.37
N TYR A 451 -18.38 -35.15 12.46
CA TYR A 451 -17.55 -35.97 11.57
C TYR A 451 -17.92 -35.84 10.10
N ASP A 452 -19.21 -35.73 9.78
CA ASP A 452 -19.66 -35.60 8.37
C ASP A 452 -19.19 -34.30 7.75
N ARG A 453 -19.21 -33.19 8.52
CA ARG A 453 -18.65 -31.90 8.07
C ARG A 453 -17.15 -32.00 7.84
N GLY A 454 -16.45 -32.68 8.76
CA GLY A 454 -15.03 -32.96 8.61
C GLY A 454 -14.72 -33.76 7.33
N LEU A 455 -15.51 -34.79 7.04
CA LEU A 455 -15.41 -35.61 5.83
C LEU A 455 -15.71 -34.80 4.56
N ALA A 456 -16.73 -33.93 4.59
CA ALA A 456 -17.06 -33.06 3.47
C ALA A 456 -15.89 -32.11 3.12
N VAL A 457 -15.29 -31.48 4.15
CA VAL A 457 -14.11 -30.62 3.98
C VAL A 457 -12.90 -31.43 3.50
N GLY A 458 -12.65 -32.61 4.04
CA GLY A 458 -11.57 -33.50 3.60
C GLY A 458 -11.71 -33.91 2.12
N ASN A 459 -12.91 -34.23 1.67
CA ASN A 459 -13.19 -34.51 0.25
C ASN A 459 -12.90 -33.28 -0.63
N HIS A 460 -13.26 -32.08 -0.15
CA HIS A 460 -12.98 -30.83 -0.87
C HIS A 460 -11.48 -30.57 -0.97
N ILE A 461 -10.71 -30.80 0.10
CA ILE A 461 -9.24 -30.70 0.08
C ILE A 461 -8.66 -31.66 -0.97
N LEU A 462 -9.08 -32.93 -0.99
CA LEU A 462 -8.58 -33.91 -1.94
C LEU A 462 -8.88 -33.53 -3.40
N SER A 463 -9.99 -32.86 -3.64
CA SER A 463 -10.39 -32.43 -4.99
C SER A 463 -9.67 -31.18 -5.47
N GLN A 464 -9.44 -30.21 -4.59
CA GLN A 464 -8.87 -28.90 -4.94
C GLN A 464 -7.35 -28.84 -4.75
N PHE A 465 -6.80 -29.57 -3.79
CA PHE A 465 -5.40 -29.50 -3.35
C PHE A 465 -4.75 -30.89 -3.25
N PRO A 466 -4.78 -31.74 -4.30
CA PRO A 466 -4.38 -33.16 -4.21
C PRO A 466 -2.92 -33.37 -3.78
N GLN A 467 -2.01 -32.50 -4.18
CA GLN A 467 -0.59 -32.59 -3.79
C GLN A 467 -0.38 -32.24 -2.31
N GLN A 468 -0.90 -31.08 -1.87
CA GLN A 468 -0.78 -30.62 -0.50
C GLN A 468 -1.53 -31.55 0.48
N ALA A 469 -2.65 -32.17 0.03
CA ALA A 469 -3.41 -33.14 0.81
C ALA A 469 -2.57 -34.37 1.21
N GLN A 470 -1.63 -34.79 0.36
CA GLN A 470 -0.71 -35.90 0.68
C GLN A 470 0.28 -35.51 1.78
N GLU A 471 0.82 -34.29 1.73
CA GLU A 471 1.81 -33.79 2.71
C GLU A 471 1.25 -33.77 4.14
N VAL A 472 -0.03 -33.46 4.29
CA VAL A 472 -0.71 -33.39 5.59
C VAL A 472 -1.54 -34.63 5.92
N ASN A 473 -1.42 -35.70 5.13
CA ASN A 473 -2.11 -36.98 5.32
C ASN A 473 -3.64 -36.85 5.51
N ILE A 474 -4.29 -36.07 4.67
CA ILE A 474 -5.76 -35.89 4.75
C ILE A 474 -6.51 -37.22 4.65
N GLN A 475 -6.04 -38.14 3.80
CA GLN A 475 -6.69 -39.46 3.65
C GLN A 475 -6.70 -40.23 4.97
N GLY A 476 -5.60 -40.22 5.74
CA GLY A 476 -5.54 -40.84 7.06
C GLY A 476 -6.53 -40.21 8.06
N LYS A 477 -6.60 -38.88 8.10
CA LYS A 477 -7.57 -38.16 8.94
C LYS A 477 -9.02 -38.50 8.54
N MET A 478 -9.32 -38.65 7.27
CA MET A 478 -10.67 -39.05 6.79
C MET A 478 -11.04 -40.48 7.18
N VAL A 479 -10.10 -41.41 7.15
CA VAL A 479 -10.33 -42.79 7.63
C VAL A 479 -10.70 -42.77 9.12
N GLU A 480 -9.95 -42.00 9.92
CA GLU A 480 -10.23 -41.84 11.34
C GLU A 480 -11.64 -41.25 11.58
N LEU A 481 -12.01 -40.17 10.86
CA LEU A 481 -13.33 -39.57 10.96
C LEU A 481 -14.47 -40.57 10.62
N ARG A 482 -14.29 -41.40 9.56
CA ARG A 482 -15.29 -42.41 9.21
C ARG A 482 -15.49 -43.44 10.31
N LEU A 483 -14.39 -43.90 10.93
CA LEU A 483 -14.47 -44.86 12.05
C LEU A 483 -15.19 -44.24 13.25
N LEU A 484 -14.93 -42.95 13.56
CA LEU A 484 -15.62 -42.24 14.62
C LEU A 484 -17.09 -42.00 14.31
N ALA A 485 -17.44 -41.63 13.07
CA ALA A 485 -18.82 -41.47 12.62
C ALA A 485 -19.63 -42.79 12.78
N GLN A 486 -19.05 -43.92 12.38
CA GLN A 486 -19.70 -45.24 12.59
C GLN A 486 -19.95 -45.54 14.05
N GLY A 487 -19.00 -45.21 14.93
CA GLY A 487 -19.19 -45.35 16.39
C GLY A 487 -20.32 -44.45 16.92
N MET A 488 -20.44 -43.24 16.37
CA MET A 488 -21.48 -42.29 16.74
C MET A 488 -22.88 -42.76 16.30
N GLU A 489 -23.02 -43.30 15.08
CA GLU A 489 -24.29 -43.92 14.63
C GLU A 489 -24.75 -45.04 15.55
N LEU A 490 -23.83 -45.89 15.99
CA LEU A 490 -24.16 -46.97 16.95
C LEU A 490 -24.61 -46.42 18.29
N ASN A 491 -23.96 -45.39 18.79
CA ASN A 491 -24.33 -44.71 20.05
C ASN A 491 -25.68 -44.00 19.93
N HIS A 492 -25.95 -43.33 18.82
CA HIS A 492 -27.24 -42.71 18.53
C HIS A 492 -28.36 -43.75 18.52
N ALA A 493 -28.17 -44.87 17.83
CA ALA A 493 -29.17 -45.96 17.82
C ALA A 493 -29.44 -46.53 19.22
N SER A 494 -28.40 -46.67 20.05
CA SER A 494 -28.55 -47.09 21.46
C SER A 494 -29.32 -46.06 22.25
N LEU A 495 -28.96 -44.79 22.19
CA LEU A 495 -29.60 -43.71 22.92
C LEU A 495 -31.07 -43.51 22.48
N LEU A 496 -31.36 -43.65 21.19
CA LEU A 496 -32.73 -43.62 20.68
C LEU A 496 -33.58 -44.78 21.21
N ALA A 497 -33.01 -45.99 21.32
CA ALA A 497 -33.68 -47.13 21.92
C ALA A 497 -33.97 -46.93 23.43
N GLU A 498 -33.01 -46.42 24.17
CA GLU A 498 -33.15 -46.06 25.57
C GLU A 498 -34.19 -44.97 25.78
N PHE A 499 -34.20 -43.93 24.96
CA PHE A 499 -35.20 -42.86 24.96
C PHE A 499 -36.62 -43.40 24.73
N GLN A 500 -36.77 -44.29 23.75
CA GLN A 500 -38.06 -44.95 23.51
C GLN A 500 -38.52 -45.84 24.67
N GLN A 501 -37.58 -46.57 25.28
CA GLN A 501 -37.83 -47.43 26.42
C GLN A 501 -38.20 -46.65 27.69
N ALA A 502 -37.59 -45.47 27.85
CA ALA A 502 -37.87 -44.56 28.96
C ALA A 502 -39.24 -43.85 28.88
N GLY A 503 -40.01 -44.08 27.80
CA GLY A 503 -41.31 -43.46 27.60
C GLY A 503 -41.26 -42.10 26.89
N LYS A 504 -40.22 -41.86 26.12
CA LYS A 504 -39.97 -40.62 25.35
C LYS A 504 -40.03 -39.39 26.28
N THR A 505 -40.55 -38.27 25.82
CA THR A 505 -40.65 -37.02 26.57
C THR A 505 -41.70 -37.07 27.71
N GLY A 506 -42.60 -38.04 27.73
CA GLY A 506 -43.63 -38.16 28.75
C GLY A 506 -43.13 -38.48 30.19
N THR A 507 -41.85 -38.80 30.35
CA THR A 507 -41.22 -39.04 31.65
C THR A 507 -40.02 -38.15 31.90
N VAL A 508 -39.67 -37.91 33.18
CA VAL A 508 -38.48 -37.16 33.58
C VAL A 508 -37.19 -37.77 33.01
N ALA A 509 -37.10 -39.13 33.10
CA ALA A 509 -35.95 -39.85 32.54
C ALA A 509 -35.88 -39.70 31.02
N GLY A 510 -37.02 -39.82 30.35
CA GLY A 510 -37.11 -39.66 28.90
C GLY A 510 -36.76 -38.24 28.44
N ARG A 511 -37.18 -37.19 29.15
CA ARG A 511 -36.80 -35.80 28.80
C ARG A 511 -35.31 -35.57 28.97
N ARG A 512 -34.63 -36.17 29.96
CA ARG A 512 -33.17 -36.11 30.09
C ARG A 512 -32.46 -36.81 28.94
N LEU A 513 -32.88 -38.04 28.61
CA LEU A 513 -32.35 -38.79 27.45
C LEU A 513 -32.68 -38.08 26.12
N GLY A 514 -33.86 -37.44 26.03
CA GLY A 514 -34.27 -36.63 24.91
C GLY A 514 -33.37 -35.40 24.70
N LEU A 515 -32.91 -34.77 25.79
CA LEU A 515 -31.95 -33.66 25.71
C LEU A 515 -30.59 -34.14 25.17
N GLU A 516 -30.10 -35.30 25.59
CA GLU A 516 -28.89 -35.92 25.07
C GLU A 516 -29.08 -36.30 23.59
N LEU A 517 -30.23 -36.87 23.22
CA LEU A 517 -30.56 -37.18 21.82
C LEU A 517 -30.67 -35.94 20.95
N ALA A 518 -31.24 -34.85 21.48
CA ALA A 518 -31.30 -33.58 20.76
C ALA A 518 -29.91 -33.00 20.48
N HIS A 519 -28.93 -33.22 21.34
CA HIS A 519 -27.54 -32.91 21.09
C HIS A 519 -27.01 -33.57 19.81
N PHE A 520 -27.36 -34.85 19.57
CA PHE A 520 -27.01 -35.52 18.31
C PHE A 520 -27.68 -34.89 17.11
N TYR A 521 -28.97 -34.58 17.21
CA TYR A 521 -29.70 -33.96 16.09
C TYR A 521 -29.23 -32.57 15.75
N VAL A 522 -28.91 -31.74 16.75
CA VAL A 522 -28.41 -30.37 16.53
C VAL A 522 -27.02 -30.36 15.87
N ASN A 523 -26.19 -31.36 16.17
CA ASN A 523 -24.85 -31.49 15.64
C ASN A 523 -24.78 -32.33 14.34
N ALA A 524 -25.84 -33.08 14.00
CA ALA A 524 -25.93 -33.86 12.77
C ALA A 524 -26.46 -33.00 11.61
N PHE A 525 -25.91 -33.19 10.40
CA PHE A 525 -26.22 -32.35 9.22
C PHE A 525 -27.69 -32.47 8.78
N ASP A 526 -28.33 -33.62 9.00
CA ASP A 526 -29.68 -33.91 8.52
C ASP A 526 -30.74 -33.93 9.62
N GLY A 527 -30.35 -33.79 10.88
CA GLY A 527 -31.26 -33.95 12.03
C GLY A 527 -31.75 -32.66 12.68
N THR A 528 -31.58 -31.51 12.01
CA THR A 528 -31.91 -30.18 12.61
C THR A 528 -33.42 -29.99 12.84
N ALA A 529 -34.29 -30.55 12.01
CA ALA A 529 -35.74 -30.45 12.15
C ALA A 529 -36.22 -31.36 13.29
N GLU A 530 -35.73 -32.59 13.37
CA GLU A 530 -36.01 -33.54 14.44
C GLU A 530 -35.50 -33.02 15.80
N GLY A 531 -34.31 -32.39 15.79
CA GLY A 531 -33.72 -31.74 16.96
C GLY A 531 -34.60 -30.59 17.48
N GLU A 532 -35.07 -29.72 16.56
CA GLU A 532 -35.96 -28.60 16.91
C GLU A 532 -37.28 -29.10 17.50
N GLU A 533 -37.93 -30.07 16.85
CA GLU A 533 -39.18 -30.65 17.32
C GLU A 533 -39.03 -31.28 18.71
N LEU A 534 -37.98 -32.09 18.92
CA LEU A 534 -37.69 -32.74 20.18
C LEU A 534 -37.43 -31.74 21.31
N LEU A 535 -36.64 -30.67 21.04
CA LEU A 535 -36.34 -29.64 22.02
C LEU A 535 -37.59 -28.84 22.43
N LEU A 536 -38.45 -28.50 21.46
CA LEU A 536 -39.71 -27.81 21.74
C LEU A 536 -40.65 -28.70 22.57
N GLN A 537 -40.75 -29.98 22.23
CA GLN A 537 -41.55 -30.93 23.01
C GLN A 537 -41.04 -31.10 24.44
N ILE A 538 -39.71 -31.18 24.65
CA ILE A 538 -39.12 -31.21 26.00
C ILE A 538 -39.51 -29.96 26.79
N LEU A 539 -39.45 -28.77 26.17
CA LEU A 539 -39.83 -27.53 26.86
C LEU A 539 -41.31 -27.47 27.24
N GLU A 540 -42.18 -28.00 26.37
CA GLU A 540 -43.62 -28.05 26.63
C GLU A 540 -43.95 -29.00 27.78
N GLU A 541 -43.26 -30.14 27.92
CA GLU A 541 -43.54 -31.20 28.88
C GLU A 541 -42.70 -31.08 30.17
N CYS A 542 -41.69 -30.18 30.28
CA CYS A 542 -40.90 -29.95 31.49
C CYS A 542 -41.78 -29.42 32.63
N GLY A 543 -41.70 -30.07 33.78
CA GLY A 543 -42.40 -29.69 35.00
C GLY A 543 -41.51 -29.10 36.11
N ALA A 544 -42.10 -28.86 37.28
CA ALA A 544 -41.35 -28.36 38.42
C ALA A 544 -40.24 -29.35 38.83
N GLY A 545 -39.03 -28.85 39.04
CA GLY A 545 -37.84 -29.65 39.37
C GLY A 545 -37.00 -30.08 38.15
N GLU A 546 -37.38 -29.67 36.95
CA GLU A 546 -36.66 -29.96 35.70
C GLU A 546 -36.08 -28.69 35.04
N GLU A 547 -35.91 -27.62 35.81
CA GLU A 547 -35.45 -26.32 35.33
C GLU A 547 -34.10 -26.42 34.59
N ALA A 548 -33.22 -27.34 35.00
CA ALA A 548 -31.92 -27.56 34.33
C ALA A 548 -32.08 -28.19 32.93
N VAL A 549 -33.03 -29.12 32.76
CA VAL A 549 -33.34 -29.75 31.48
C VAL A 549 -33.96 -28.70 30.54
N ALA A 550 -34.90 -27.91 31.04
CA ALA A 550 -35.52 -26.84 30.25
C ALA A 550 -34.50 -25.77 29.84
N ALA A 551 -33.59 -25.36 30.74
CA ALA A 551 -32.55 -24.41 30.43
C ALA A 551 -31.55 -24.96 29.38
N GLY A 552 -31.18 -26.24 29.48
CA GLY A 552 -30.35 -26.94 28.50
C GLY A 552 -31.02 -27.01 27.14
N ALA A 553 -32.29 -27.36 27.05
CA ALA A 553 -33.06 -27.40 25.81
C ALA A 553 -33.18 -26.00 25.20
N THR A 554 -33.41 -24.98 26.00
CA THR A 554 -33.44 -23.59 25.54
C THR A 554 -32.09 -23.14 24.97
N SER A 555 -30.98 -23.51 25.64
CA SER A 555 -29.63 -23.20 25.16
C SER A 555 -29.32 -23.88 23.83
N LEU A 556 -29.71 -25.15 23.65
CA LEU A 556 -29.52 -25.90 22.39
C LEU A 556 -30.35 -25.33 21.23
N LEU A 557 -31.58 -24.85 21.49
CA LEU A 557 -32.33 -24.11 20.47
C LEU A 557 -31.58 -22.83 20.02
N GLY A 558 -30.92 -22.14 20.94
CA GLY A 558 -30.02 -21.03 20.59
C GLY A 558 -28.91 -21.46 19.66
N ASP A 559 -28.26 -22.59 19.93
CA ASP A 559 -27.19 -23.13 19.04
C ASP A 559 -27.73 -23.55 17.67
N LEU A 560 -28.89 -24.21 17.64
CA LEU A 560 -29.55 -24.63 16.40
C LEU A 560 -29.91 -23.42 15.53
N TYR A 561 -30.55 -22.41 16.07
CA TYR A 561 -30.91 -21.20 15.30
C TYR A 561 -29.71 -20.38 14.89
N ARG A 562 -28.65 -20.35 15.70
CA ARG A 562 -27.37 -19.75 15.29
C ARG A 562 -26.76 -20.47 14.08
N GLY A 563 -26.78 -21.80 14.08
CA GLY A 563 -26.36 -22.62 12.94
C GLY A 563 -27.16 -22.35 11.66
N GLN A 564 -28.43 -22.02 11.79
CA GLN A 564 -29.32 -21.63 10.69
C GLN A 564 -29.16 -20.14 10.27
N ASN A 565 -28.23 -19.38 10.85
CA ASN A 565 -28.04 -17.93 10.68
C ASN A 565 -29.27 -17.08 11.13
N ARG A 566 -30.13 -17.62 11.98
CA ARG A 566 -31.28 -16.94 12.60
C ARG A 566 -30.83 -16.27 13.90
N TYR A 567 -29.85 -15.36 13.78
CA TYR A 567 -29.09 -14.82 14.91
C TYR A 567 -29.94 -14.07 15.94
N GLN A 568 -30.96 -13.34 15.53
CA GLN A 568 -31.83 -12.62 16.46
C GLN A 568 -32.62 -13.58 17.35
N GLU A 569 -33.13 -14.66 16.78
CA GLU A 569 -33.86 -15.70 17.52
C GLU A 569 -32.91 -16.48 18.43
N ALA A 570 -31.74 -16.85 17.94
CA ALA A 570 -30.68 -17.47 18.71
C ALA A 570 -30.34 -16.64 19.96
N ALA A 571 -30.15 -15.33 19.81
CA ALA A 571 -29.90 -14.43 20.93
C ALA A 571 -31.03 -14.45 21.96
N GLY A 572 -32.29 -14.48 21.54
CA GLY A 572 -33.45 -14.58 22.40
C GLY A 572 -33.42 -15.86 23.26
N TYR A 573 -33.15 -17.00 22.64
CA TYR A 573 -33.05 -18.29 23.35
C TYR A 573 -31.86 -18.31 24.32
N PHE A 574 -30.71 -17.81 23.95
CA PHE A 574 -29.55 -17.71 24.85
C PHE A 574 -29.83 -16.83 26.06
N LEU A 575 -30.53 -15.69 25.90
CA LEU A 575 -30.92 -14.86 27.03
C LEU A 575 -31.92 -15.53 27.95
N GLN A 576 -32.86 -16.28 27.39
CA GLN A 576 -33.83 -17.07 28.18
C GLN A 576 -33.11 -18.18 28.95
N ALA A 577 -32.19 -18.91 28.31
CA ALA A 577 -31.38 -19.93 29.00
C ALA A 577 -30.54 -19.31 30.13
N ALA A 578 -29.88 -18.17 29.86
CA ALA A 578 -29.11 -17.46 30.89
C ALA A 578 -29.97 -17.05 32.08
N GLN A 579 -31.19 -16.59 31.87
CA GLN A 579 -32.11 -16.23 32.93
C GLN A 579 -32.49 -17.45 33.76
N SER A 580 -32.75 -18.60 33.15
CA SER A 580 -33.07 -19.85 33.84
C SER A 580 -31.87 -20.35 34.64
N TYR A 581 -30.65 -20.33 34.09
CA TYR A 581 -29.43 -20.70 34.82
C TYR A 581 -29.16 -19.78 36.03
N LEU A 582 -29.38 -18.47 35.87
CA LEU A 582 -29.27 -17.51 36.97
C LEU A 582 -30.26 -17.79 38.10
N ALA A 583 -31.49 -18.15 37.76
CA ALA A 583 -32.53 -18.46 38.76
C ALA A 583 -32.19 -19.69 39.61
N MET A 584 -31.47 -20.67 39.05
CA MET A 584 -31.04 -21.87 39.75
C MET A 584 -29.85 -21.63 40.70
N GLY A 585 -29.03 -20.61 40.46
CA GLY A 585 -27.95 -20.14 41.33
C GLY A 585 -26.68 -20.98 41.37
N ASN A 586 -26.72 -22.23 40.93
CA ASN A 586 -25.59 -23.18 40.91
C ASN A 586 -24.94 -23.38 39.54
N LEU A 587 -25.49 -22.78 38.48
CA LEU A 587 -25.05 -22.90 37.09
C LEU A 587 -24.55 -21.52 36.56
N GLN A 588 -23.58 -20.91 37.27
CA GLN A 588 -23.11 -19.55 36.99
C GLN A 588 -22.28 -19.47 35.72
N GLU A 589 -21.48 -20.48 35.42
CA GLU A 589 -20.66 -20.51 34.20
C GLU A 589 -21.52 -20.76 32.95
N GLU A 590 -22.55 -21.59 33.05
CA GLU A 590 -23.55 -21.82 32.01
C GLU A 590 -24.32 -20.53 31.73
N ALA A 591 -24.71 -19.80 32.77
CA ALA A 591 -25.35 -18.49 32.61
C ALA A 591 -24.44 -17.47 31.95
N ALA A 592 -23.17 -17.44 32.33
CA ALA A 592 -22.18 -16.55 31.73
C ALA A 592 -21.91 -16.90 30.24
N SER A 593 -21.80 -18.19 29.93
CA SER A 593 -21.68 -18.70 28.56
C SER A 593 -22.87 -18.32 27.70
N ALA A 594 -24.09 -18.52 28.23
CA ALA A 594 -25.30 -18.16 27.49
C ALA A 594 -25.43 -16.65 27.25
N LEU A 595 -25.05 -15.80 28.21
CA LEU A 595 -24.99 -14.35 28.00
C LEU A 595 -23.95 -13.97 26.91
N TYR A 596 -22.78 -14.60 26.92
CA TYR A 596 -21.78 -14.38 25.90
C TYR A 596 -22.31 -14.72 24.50
N ARG A 597 -22.88 -15.91 24.31
CA ARG A 597 -23.46 -16.35 23.03
C ARG A 597 -24.63 -15.46 22.60
N GLY A 598 -25.43 -14.95 23.55
CA GLY A 598 -26.48 -13.98 23.27
C GLY A 598 -25.93 -12.67 22.72
N ALA A 599 -24.86 -12.13 23.34
CA ALA A 599 -24.18 -10.92 22.85
C ALA A 599 -23.57 -11.13 21.45
N GLU A 600 -22.90 -12.26 21.25
CA GLU A 600 -22.31 -12.65 19.94
C GLU A 600 -23.39 -12.77 18.86
N SER A 601 -24.53 -13.38 19.18
CA SER A 601 -25.64 -13.55 18.25
C SER A 601 -26.30 -12.22 17.88
N PHE A 602 -26.44 -11.28 18.82
CA PHE A 602 -26.92 -9.93 18.50
C PHE A 602 -25.93 -9.16 17.63
N ASP A 603 -24.63 -9.29 17.87
CA ASP A 603 -23.62 -8.64 17.02
C ASP A 603 -23.67 -9.21 15.59
N ALA A 604 -23.79 -10.54 15.45
CA ALA A 604 -23.96 -11.20 14.16
C ALA A 604 -25.26 -10.80 13.44
N ALA A 605 -26.30 -10.45 14.18
CA ALA A 605 -27.55 -9.90 13.65
C ALA A 605 -27.45 -8.41 13.28
N GLY A 606 -26.33 -7.74 13.55
CA GLY A 606 -26.16 -6.30 13.36
C GLY A 606 -26.81 -5.44 14.47
N MET A 607 -27.29 -6.03 15.53
CA MET A 607 -27.95 -5.39 16.67
C MET A 607 -26.92 -4.97 17.74
N THR A 608 -26.03 -4.07 17.38
CA THR A 608 -24.86 -3.69 18.21
C THR A 608 -25.21 -3.08 19.56
N ALA A 609 -26.36 -2.40 19.67
CA ALA A 609 -26.83 -1.81 20.93
C ALA A 609 -27.25 -2.91 21.93
N ASP A 610 -27.96 -3.91 21.44
CA ASP A 610 -28.41 -5.05 22.27
C ASP A 610 -27.22 -5.95 22.64
N SER A 611 -26.31 -6.21 21.70
CA SER A 611 -25.06 -6.92 21.98
C SER A 611 -24.29 -6.26 23.12
N ARG A 612 -24.11 -4.93 23.05
CA ARG A 612 -23.43 -4.15 24.10
C ARG A 612 -24.15 -4.22 25.44
N ALA A 613 -25.47 -4.12 25.46
CA ALA A 613 -26.26 -4.21 26.69
C ALA A 613 -26.09 -5.57 27.39
N VAL A 614 -26.11 -6.65 26.60
CA VAL A 614 -25.87 -8.01 27.11
C VAL A 614 -24.43 -8.18 27.59
N ALA A 615 -23.47 -7.62 26.88
CA ALA A 615 -22.07 -7.63 27.27
C ALA A 615 -21.84 -6.93 28.62
N HIS A 616 -22.41 -5.74 28.83
CA HIS A 616 -22.39 -5.06 30.14
C HIS A 616 -23.01 -5.88 31.25
N ARG A 617 -24.15 -6.54 30.99
CA ARG A 617 -24.80 -7.41 31.95
C ARG A 617 -23.90 -8.58 32.36
N LEU A 618 -23.21 -9.22 31.40
CA LEU A 618 -22.28 -10.31 31.68
C LEU A 618 -21.13 -9.84 32.58
N VAL A 619 -20.50 -8.69 32.23
CA VAL A 619 -19.39 -8.12 33.01
C VAL A 619 -19.82 -7.78 34.44
N ALA A 620 -21.03 -7.25 34.62
CA ALA A 620 -21.55 -6.87 35.91
C ALA A 620 -21.86 -8.10 36.81
N LEU A 621 -22.43 -9.15 36.23
CA LEU A 621 -22.84 -10.35 36.98
C LEU A 621 -21.68 -11.31 37.26
N PHE A 622 -20.75 -11.45 36.30
CA PHE A 622 -19.69 -12.46 36.34
C PHE A 622 -18.28 -11.86 36.11
N PRO A 623 -17.80 -10.93 36.95
CA PRO A 623 -16.55 -10.19 36.70
C PRO A 623 -15.30 -11.10 36.63
N LYS A 624 -15.37 -12.32 37.20
CA LYS A 624 -14.25 -13.28 37.20
C LYS A 624 -14.39 -14.41 36.18
N SER A 625 -15.52 -14.52 35.48
CA SER A 625 -15.73 -15.56 34.47
C SER A 625 -14.80 -15.37 33.27
N PRO A 626 -14.34 -16.46 32.63
CA PRO A 626 -13.63 -16.42 31.35
C PRO A 626 -14.42 -15.64 30.30
N TRP A 627 -15.72 -15.79 30.26
CA TRP A 627 -16.62 -15.14 29.30
C TRP A 627 -16.65 -13.62 29.42
N THR A 628 -16.40 -13.08 30.63
CA THR A 628 -16.27 -11.62 30.84
C THR A 628 -15.09 -11.01 30.10
N ARG A 629 -14.02 -11.78 29.91
CA ARG A 629 -12.88 -11.30 29.10
C ARG A 629 -13.21 -11.35 27.61
N ALA A 630 -13.86 -12.44 27.18
CA ALA A 630 -14.24 -12.63 25.78
C ALA A 630 -15.28 -11.58 25.32
N VAL A 631 -16.22 -11.21 26.17
CA VAL A 631 -17.32 -10.29 25.85
C VAL A 631 -16.87 -8.84 25.64
N LYS A 632 -15.66 -8.47 26.04
CA LYS A 632 -15.10 -7.11 25.86
C LYS A 632 -15.08 -6.64 24.41
N ILE A 633 -15.09 -7.55 23.45
CA ILE A 633 -15.18 -7.24 22.03
C ILE A 633 -16.49 -6.53 21.67
N PHE A 634 -17.55 -6.73 22.46
CA PHE A 634 -18.87 -6.15 22.21
C PHE A 634 -19.13 -4.87 23.03
N LEU A 635 -18.22 -4.47 23.92
CA LEU A 635 -18.29 -3.24 24.71
C LEU A 635 -17.72 -2.04 23.92
#